data_23f40a3ad9009176e8d0fd7d14c12cee
#
_entry.id   23f40a3ad9009176e8d0fd7d14c12cee
#
_cell.length_a   1.000
_cell.length_b   1.000
_cell.length_c   1.000
_cell.angle_alpha   90.00
_cell.angle_beta   90.00
_cell.angle_gamma   90.00
#
_symmetry.space_group_name_H-M   'P 1'
#
loop_
_entity.id
_entity.type
_entity.pdbx_description
1 polymer ?
#
loop_
_entity_poly.entity_id
_entity_poly.type
_entity_poly.pdbx_seq_one_letter_code
_entity_poly.pdbx_strand_id
1 'polypeptide(L)'
;MKLITKVALFATLGAVAPSCIVVAGNGVSNQELSKTQSKQAISPTLGGKLFTAAWMQRSAEYQALCIQSFDWAKHRLADIIAKHQGKPLAIVTDIDETIIDNSPNAVHQALKGEDYTDKSWDEWCDRADAVALAGA
;
A
#
# COMPACT_ATOMS: atom_id res chain seq x y z
N MET A 1 -14.56 -56.47 19.92
CA MET A 1 -13.17 -56.20 20.34
C MET A 1 -12.71 -54.93 19.60
N LYS A 2 -12.81 -53.78 20.29
CA LYS A 2 -12.43 -52.48 19.67
C LYS A 2 -11.08 -52.06 20.23
N LEU A 3 -10.09 -51.98 19.33
CA LEU A 3 -8.76 -51.51 19.65
C LEU A 3 -8.73 -49.98 19.51
N ILE A 4 -8.57 -49.28 20.63
CA ILE A 4 -8.42 -47.82 20.67
C ILE A 4 -6.93 -47.54 20.66
N THR A 5 -6.45 -47.03 19.55
CA THR A 5 -5.06 -46.53 19.41
C THR A 5 -5.00 -45.11 19.90
N LYS A 6 -4.37 -44.88 21.06
CA LYS A 6 -4.07 -43.54 21.58
C LYS A 6 -2.85 -43.00 20.83
N VAL A 7 -3.05 -41.93 20.09
CA VAL A 7 -1.97 -41.12 19.52
C VAL A 7 -1.55 -40.12 20.59
N ALA A 8 -0.33 -40.26 21.10
CA ALA A 8 0.29 -39.29 21.98
C ALA A 8 0.97 -38.20 21.15
N LEU A 9 0.45 -36.98 21.24
CA LEU A 9 1.06 -35.81 20.62
C LEU A 9 2.15 -35.27 21.54
N PHE A 10 3.41 -35.49 21.19
CA PHE A 10 4.55 -34.86 21.86
C PHE A 10 4.73 -33.44 21.31
N ALA A 11 4.36 -32.44 22.12
CA ALA A 11 4.73 -31.07 21.87
C ALA A 11 6.15 -30.84 22.39
N THR A 12 7.13 -30.80 21.48
CA THR A 12 8.49 -30.34 21.81
C THR A 12 8.50 -28.83 21.79
N LEU A 13 8.54 -28.23 22.98
CA LEU A 13 8.81 -26.80 23.15
C LEU A 13 10.29 -26.56 22.79
N GLY A 14 10.55 -26.12 21.55
CA GLY A 14 11.87 -25.66 21.15
C GLY A 14 12.12 -24.28 21.75
N ALA A 15 12.96 -24.20 22.78
CA ALA A 15 13.49 -22.95 23.27
C ALA A 15 14.40 -22.33 22.21
N VAL A 16 13.93 -21.29 21.51
CA VAL A 16 14.78 -20.47 20.63
C VAL A 16 15.60 -19.56 21.53
N ALA A 17 16.84 -19.91 21.76
CA ALA A 17 17.81 -19.02 22.39
C ALA A 17 18.12 -17.86 21.43
N PRO A 18 18.10 -16.60 21.90
CA PRO A 18 18.54 -15.49 21.07
C PRO A 18 20.04 -15.60 20.85
N SER A 19 20.45 -15.91 19.63
CA SER A 19 21.85 -15.90 19.22
C SER A 19 22.33 -14.45 19.19
N CYS A 20 22.93 -13.99 20.28
CA CYS A 20 23.71 -12.76 20.28
C CYS A 20 24.98 -13.01 19.45
N ILE A 21 25.02 -12.55 18.22
CA ILE A 21 26.25 -12.44 17.46
C ILE A 21 27.05 -11.27 18.05
N VAL A 22 28.04 -11.59 18.88
CA VAL A 22 29.04 -10.60 19.30
C VAL A 22 30.05 -10.46 18.17
N VAL A 23 29.88 -9.43 17.34
CA VAL A 23 30.92 -9.00 16.40
C VAL A 23 31.89 -8.16 17.19
N ALA A 24 33.04 -8.74 17.55
CA ALA A 24 34.17 -7.99 18.07
C ALA A 24 34.83 -7.25 16.90
N GLY A 25 34.42 -6.03 16.64
CA GLY A 25 35.00 -5.12 15.66
C GLY A 25 35.23 -3.76 16.30
N ASN A 26 36.46 -3.26 16.16
CA ASN A 26 37.07 -2.04 16.64
C ASN A 26 36.10 -0.88 16.96
N GLY A 27 36.13 -0.49 18.18
CA GLY A 27 35.54 0.63 18.91
C GLY A 27 34.90 1.81 18.16
N VAL A 28 33.74 1.59 17.59
CA VAL A 28 32.81 2.67 17.31
C VAL A 28 31.98 2.86 18.58
N SER A 29 32.07 4.03 19.19
CA SER A 29 31.36 4.31 20.43
C SER A 29 29.87 4.24 20.22
N ASN A 30 29.12 3.68 21.18
CA ASN A 30 27.65 3.61 21.15
C ASN A 30 26.98 4.99 20.95
N GLN A 31 27.70 6.09 21.17
CA GLN A 31 27.21 7.44 20.89
C GLN A 31 27.21 7.80 19.41
N GLU A 32 28.13 7.26 18.60
CA GLU A 32 28.15 7.52 17.16
C GLU A 32 27.09 6.65 16.45
N LEU A 33 26.87 5.41 16.88
CA LEU A 33 25.80 4.55 16.35
C LEU A 33 24.43 5.16 16.63
N SER A 34 24.22 5.73 17.82
CA SER A 34 22.98 6.41 18.19
C SER A 34 22.74 7.68 17.38
N LYS A 35 23.78 8.43 17.04
CA LYS A 35 23.67 9.65 16.21
C LYS A 35 23.40 9.34 14.75
N THR A 36 23.86 8.20 14.24
CA THR A 36 23.61 7.79 12.85
C THR A 36 22.20 7.22 12.68
N GLN A 37 21.67 6.52 13.68
CA GLN A 37 20.28 6.01 13.65
C GLN A 37 19.23 7.09 13.83
N SER A 38 19.53 8.21 14.47
CA SER A 38 18.56 9.30 14.69
C SER A 38 18.26 10.14 13.45
N LYS A 39 19.00 9.98 12.36
CA LYS A 39 18.84 10.78 11.14
C LYS A 39 17.92 10.20 10.08
N GLN A 40 17.35 9.00 10.28
CA GLN A 40 16.52 8.32 9.27
C GLN A 40 15.17 7.82 9.79
N ALA A 41 14.67 8.37 10.86
CA ALA A 41 13.29 8.05 11.24
C ALA A 41 12.33 8.76 10.27
N ILE A 42 11.72 7.99 9.35
CA ILE A 42 10.61 8.47 8.53
C ILE A 42 9.51 8.93 9.50
N SER A 43 8.96 10.15 9.27
CA SER A 43 7.86 10.63 10.09
C SER A 43 6.69 9.63 10.04
N PRO A 44 5.88 9.49 11.10
CA PRO A 44 4.73 8.61 11.08
C PRO A 44 3.78 8.87 9.90
N THR A 45 3.62 10.12 9.51
CA THR A 45 2.80 10.52 8.36
C THR A 45 3.37 10.00 7.05
N LEU A 46 4.67 10.19 6.81
CA LEU A 46 5.34 9.71 5.60
C LEU A 46 5.39 8.18 5.57
N GLY A 47 5.61 7.52 6.70
CA GLY A 47 5.54 6.07 6.81
C GLY A 47 4.17 5.51 6.49
N GLY A 48 3.10 6.16 6.94
CA GLY A 48 1.72 5.82 6.60
C GLY A 48 1.44 5.96 5.10
N LYS A 49 1.84 7.06 4.48
CA LYS A 49 1.71 7.28 3.04
C LYS A 49 2.45 6.21 2.22
N LEU A 50 3.68 5.89 2.60
CA LEU A 50 4.48 4.87 1.92
C LEU A 50 3.83 3.49 2.02
N PHE A 51 3.31 3.12 3.18
CA PHE A 51 2.63 1.84 3.39
C PHE A 51 1.35 1.75 2.55
N THR A 52 0.53 2.81 2.55
CA THR A 52 -0.69 2.89 1.74
C THR A 52 -0.37 2.80 0.25
N ALA A 53 0.61 3.54 -0.24
CA ALA A 53 1.03 3.50 -1.62
C ALA A 53 1.57 2.12 -2.03
N ALA A 54 2.34 1.46 -1.16
CA ALA A 54 2.82 0.09 -1.40
C ALA A 54 1.66 -0.91 -1.51
N TRP A 55 0.63 -0.77 -0.66
CA TRP A 55 -0.57 -1.59 -0.75
C TRP A 55 -1.33 -1.34 -2.06
N MET A 56 -1.52 -0.10 -2.47
CA MET A 56 -2.18 0.24 -3.75
C MET A 56 -1.44 -0.35 -4.95
N GLN A 57 -0.11 -0.25 -4.97
CA GLN A 57 0.70 -0.70 -6.11
C GLN A 57 0.95 -2.21 -6.16
N ARG A 58 0.88 -2.92 -5.03
CA ARG A 58 1.34 -4.31 -4.92
C ARG A 58 0.30 -5.30 -4.45
N SER A 59 -0.81 -4.84 -3.88
CA SER A 59 -1.85 -5.72 -3.36
C SER A 59 -2.79 -6.19 -4.49
N ALA A 60 -2.88 -7.49 -4.67
CA ALA A 60 -3.89 -8.09 -5.55
C ALA A 60 -5.31 -7.83 -5.05
N GLU A 61 -5.49 -7.68 -3.74
CA GLU A 61 -6.78 -7.37 -3.11
C GLU A 61 -7.25 -5.98 -3.52
N TYR A 62 -6.36 -4.98 -3.48
CA TYR A 62 -6.69 -3.63 -3.93
C TYR A 62 -7.10 -3.62 -5.40
N GLN A 63 -6.32 -4.27 -6.27
CA GLN A 63 -6.65 -4.38 -7.69
C GLN A 63 -8.00 -5.08 -7.92
N ALA A 64 -8.27 -6.17 -7.21
CA ALA A 64 -9.53 -6.87 -7.30
C ALA A 64 -10.72 -6.01 -6.85
N LEU A 65 -10.57 -5.23 -5.78
CA LEU A 65 -11.60 -4.29 -5.30
C LEU A 65 -11.86 -3.17 -6.33
N CYS A 66 -10.81 -2.63 -6.95
CA CYS A 66 -10.95 -1.63 -8.00
C CYS A 66 -11.73 -2.21 -9.19
N ILE A 67 -11.33 -3.36 -9.73
CA ILE A 67 -12.00 -4.04 -10.84
C ILE A 67 -13.46 -4.31 -10.49
N GLN A 68 -13.74 -4.86 -9.31
CA GLN A 68 -15.10 -5.15 -8.85
C GLN A 68 -15.96 -3.88 -8.79
N SER A 69 -15.38 -2.77 -8.32
CA SER A 69 -16.09 -1.51 -8.22
C SER A 69 -16.47 -0.94 -9.59
N PHE A 70 -15.54 -0.99 -10.54
CA PHE A 70 -15.81 -0.56 -11.92
C PHE A 70 -16.78 -1.47 -12.64
N ASP A 71 -16.70 -2.78 -12.47
CA ASP A 71 -17.68 -3.73 -13.05
C ASP A 71 -19.06 -3.49 -12.48
N TRP A 72 -19.16 -3.24 -11.18
CA TRP A 72 -20.45 -2.90 -10.55
C TRP A 72 -21.01 -1.59 -11.11
N ALA A 73 -20.16 -0.57 -11.30
CA ALA A 73 -20.56 0.69 -11.94
C ALA A 73 -21.05 0.48 -13.39
N LYS A 74 -20.35 -0.34 -14.19
CA LYS A 74 -20.74 -0.70 -15.55
C LYS A 74 -22.12 -1.39 -15.60
N HIS A 75 -22.37 -2.35 -14.70
CA HIS A 75 -23.68 -3.01 -14.59
C HIS A 75 -24.79 -2.00 -14.25
N ARG A 76 -24.54 -1.12 -13.27
CA ARG A 76 -25.50 -0.09 -12.90
C ARG A 76 -25.77 0.89 -14.03
N LEU A 77 -24.73 1.30 -14.75
CA LEU A 77 -24.86 2.20 -15.89
C LEU A 77 -25.69 1.57 -17.02
N ALA A 78 -25.45 0.29 -17.33
CA ALA A 78 -26.22 -0.43 -18.33
C ALA A 78 -27.73 -0.47 -17.98
N ASP A 79 -28.07 -0.75 -16.73
CA ASP A 79 -29.45 -0.71 -16.23
C ASP A 79 -30.11 0.66 -16.35
N ILE A 80 -29.33 1.71 -16.04
CA ILE A 80 -29.79 3.10 -16.13
C ILE A 80 -30.06 3.47 -17.59
N ILE A 81 -29.14 3.17 -18.49
CA ILE A 81 -29.26 3.46 -19.93
C ILE A 81 -30.48 2.73 -20.51
N ALA A 82 -30.64 1.46 -20.18
CA ALA A 82 -31.75 0.64 -20.69
C ALA A 82 -33.16 1.15 -20.28
N LYS A 83 -33.25 1.82 -19.14
CA LYS A 83 -34.50 2.35 -18.60
C LYS A 83 -34.66 3.87 -18.84
N HIS A 84 -33.65 4.50 -19.38
CA HIS A 84 -33.64 5.96 -19.52
C HIS A 84 -34.54 6.43 -20.67
N GLN A 85 -35.37 7.45 -20.38
CA GLN A 85 -36.18 8.15 -21.36
C GLN A 85 -36.07 9.65 -21.04
N GLY A 86 -35.61 10.42 -21.98
CA GLY A 86 -35.56 11.86 -21.80
C GLY A 86 -34.23 12.51 -22.14
N LYS A 87 -33.73 13.41 -21.27
CA LYS A 87 -32.52 14.21 -21.53
C LYS A 87 -31.26 13.35 -21.58
N PRO A 88 -30.20 13.78 -22.30
CA PRO A 88 -28.94 13.06 -22.30
C PRO A 88 -28.42 12.81 -20.89
N LEU A 89 -27.84 11.62 -20.69
CA LEU A 89 -27.15 11.24 -19.46
C LEU A 89 -25.74 11.81 -19.43
N ALA A 90 -25.22 12.06 -18.23
CA ALA A 90 -23.82 12.41 -17.98
C ALA A 90 -23.28 11.57 -16.84
N ILE A 91 -21.96 11.30 -16.87
CA ILE A 91 -21.23 10.70 -15.78
C ILE A 91 -20.43 11.84 -15.11
N VAL A 92 -20.54 11.92 -13.79
CA VAL A 92 -19.71 12.80 -12.97
C VAL A 92 -18.86 11.91 -12.09
N THR A 93 -17.57 12.08 -12.13
CA THR A 93 -16.60 11.30 -11.37
C THR A 93 -15.52 12.20 -10.82
N ASP A 94 -14.89 11.78 -9.74
CA ASP A 94 -13.60 12.24 -9.29
C ASP A 94 -12.49 11.62 -10.16
N ILE A 95 -11.28 12.14 -10.08
CA ILE A 95 -10.15 11.72 -10.92
C ILE A 95 -9.07 11.04 -10.09
N ASP A 96 -8.58 11.74 -9.05
CA ASP A 96 -7.44 11.30 -8.25
C ASP A 96 -7.84 10.12 -7.35
N GLU A 97 -7.10 9.02 -7.39
CA GLU A 97 -7.40 7.75 -6.71
C GLU A 97 -8.79 7.18 -7.04
N THR A 98 -9.43 7.73 -8.06
CA THR A 98 -10.70 7.22 -8.60
C THR A 98 -10.53 6.68 -10.01
N ILE A 99 -9.92 7.44 -10.91
CA ILE A 99 -9.62 7.04 -12.28
C ILE A 99 -8.13 6.80 -12.45
N ILE A 100 -7.27 7.66 -11.89
CA ILE A 100 -5.82 7.58 -12.01
C ILE A 100 -5.16 7.27 -10.67
N ASP A 101 -4.01 6.60 -10.74
CA ASP A 101 -3.18 6.20 -9.60
C ASP A 101 -2.06 7.20 -9.36
N ASN A 102 -2.18 8.00 -8.29
CA ASN A 102 -1.14 8.92 -7.85
C ASN A 102 -0.22 8.32 -6.77
N SER A 103 -0.37 7.05 -6.44
CA SER A 103 0.47 6.39 -5.43
C SER A 103 1.98 6.44 -5.74
N PRO A 104 2.45 6.49 -7.01
CA PRO A 104 3.86 6.71 -7.32
C PRO A 104 4.39 8.06 -6.83
N ASN A 105 3.57 9.12 -6.85
CA ASN A 105 3.93 10.41 -6.27
C ASN A 105 4.08 10.31 -4.75
N ALA A 106 3.18 9.62 -4.06
CA ALA A 106 3.27 9.42 -2.62
C ALA A 106 4.56 8.69 -2.21
N VAL A 107 4.97 7.67 -2.98
CA VAL A 107 6.26 6.97 -2.78
C VAL A 107 7.43 7.93 -3.00
N HIS A 108 7.41 8.70 -4.08
CA HIS A 108 8.47 9.63 -4.42
C HIS A 108 8.69 10.68 -3.32
N GLN A 109 7.62 11.28 -2.81
CA GLN A 109 7.69 12.25 -1.71
C GLN A 109 8.18 11.60 -0.42
N ALA A 110 7.69 10.41 -0.08
CA ALA A 110 8.11 9.69 1.12
C ALA A 110 9.61 9.35 1.09
N LEU A 111 10.15 8.94 -0.06
CA LEU A 111 11.57 8.66 -0.24
C LEU A 111 12.46 9.91 -0.12
N LYS A 112 11.95 11.08 -0.45
CA LYS A 112 12.62 12.36 -0.23
C LYS A 112 12.52 12.84 1.24
N GLY A 113 11.62 12.26 2.03
CA GLY A 113 11.29 12.75 3.36
C GLY A 113 10.48 14.04 3.35
N GLU A 114 9.80 14.31 2.23
CA GLU A 114 8.99 15.50 2.00
C GLU A 114 7.50 15.18 2.14
N ASP A 115 6.72 16.17 2.54
CA ASP A 115 5.28 16.10 2.53
C ASP A 115 4.71 16.81 1.30
N TYR A 116 3.38 16.84 1.19
CA TYR A 116 2.67 17.55 0.12
C TYR A 116 3.02 19.04 0.11
N THR A 117 3.27 19.56 -1.09
CA THR A 117 3.27 20.98 -1.41
C THR A 117 2.60 21.18 -2.75
N ASP A 118 1.98 22.34 -2.98
CA ASP A 118 1.35 22.67 -4.28
C ASP A 118 2.37 22.54 -5.42
N LYS A 119 3.59 23.01 -5.21
CA LYS A 119 4.69 22.88 -6.18
C LYS A 119 4.97 21.42 -6.54
N SER A 120 5.07 20.54 -5.53
CA SER A 120 5.36 19.11 -5.79
C SER A 120 4.20 18.40 -6.49
N TRP A 121 2.99 18.89 -6.26
CA TRP A 121 1.80 18.39 -6.95
C TRP A 121 1.76 18.85 -8.40
N ASP A 122 2.03 20.13 -8.67
CA ASP A 122 2.13 20.66 -10.03
C ASP A 122 3.20 19.91 -10.84
N GLU A 123 4.40 19.69 -10.26
CA GLU A 123 5.48 18.91 -10.89
C GLU A 123 5.03 17.47 -11.21
N TRP A 124 4.20 16.86 -10.39
CA TRP A 124 3.62 15.54 -10.65
C TRP A 124 2.61 15.58 -11.77
N CYS A 125 1.70 16.56 -11.77
CA CYS A 125 0.69 16.73 -12.81
C CYS A 125 1.31 17.03 -14.18
N ASP A 126 2.36 17.86 -14.22
CA ASP A 126 3.07 18.22 -15.46
C ASP A 126 3.74 17.02 -16.14
N ARG A 127 4.05 15.96 -15.40
CA ARG A 127 4.56 14.71 -15.98
C ARG A 127 3.55 14.01 -16.87
N ALA A 128 2.26 14.12 -16.56
CA ALA A 128 1.15 13.53 -17.30
C ALA A 128 1.34 12.02 -17.60
N ASP A 129 1.97 11.28 -16.68
CA ASP A 129 2.30 9.86 -16.83
C ASP A 129 1.62 8.95 -15.80
N ALA A 130 0.67 9.48 -15.03
CA ALA A 130 -0.14 8.70 -14.11
C ALA A 130 -0.96 7.64 -14.88
N VAL A 131 -0.96 6.41 -14.36
CA VAL A 131 -1.68 5.30 -14.98
C VAL A 131 -3.11 5.20 -14.46
N ALA A 132 -3.99 4.58 -15.23
CA ALA A 132 -5.35 4.30 -14.77
C ALA A 132 -5.35 3.25 -13.66
N LEU A 133 -6.29 3.38 -12.72
CA LEU A 133 -6.58 2.32 -11.76
C LEU A 133 -7.11 1.07 -12.47
N ALA A 134 -6.92 -0.10 -11.85
CA ALA A 134 -7.37 -1.36 -12.40
C ALA A 134 -8.90 -1.34 -12.62
N GLY A 135 -9.34 -1.53 -13.86
CA GLY A 135 -10.75 -1.54 -14.25
C GLY A 135 -11.32 -0.19 -14.70
N ALA A 136 -10.60 0.92 -14.52
CA ALA A 136 -11.00 2.26 -14.97
C ALA A 136 -10.98 2.41 -16.50
#